data_efadd24c7b723746349e183aa471dfd2
#
_entry.id   efadd24c7b723746349e183aa471dfd2
#
_cell.length_a   1.000
_cell.length_b   1.000
_cell.length_c   1.000
_cell.angle_alpha   90.00
_cell.angle_beta   90.00
_cell.angle_gamma   90.00
#
_symmetry.space_group_name_H-M   'P 1'
#
loop_
_entity.id
_entity.type
_entity.pdbx_description
1 polymer ?
#
loop_
_entity_poly.entity_id
_entity_poly.type
_entity_poly.pdbx_seq_one_letter_code
_entity_poly.pdbx_strand_id
1 'polypeptide(L)'
;MQGPQFVHQLHPESEGILVNLNSDEDLYLARVQEALSGNREQASEGFVGEDNLVGTQSALIEKMYGSFFGWTGMNASEVFRVMDSVIPVLIFLGLFLFFQLCGFTRLQSLGGSSLFVLIELYGLSRPINLRASFLFMLLALILVGLSLRRKSLMIGIPAGILMGLLVGVYFWSWTFAWLALGIFFVWEVLEALKGKDSNYKFIFQIGLIGLIVASPFILDLIALMQHPLYEFGEMRSGIVHSRVPESVPYSILFITMAVGVLIALKKDYRKVSKYKLPIVMILTSALFIHQQVVHGIVLVFVSHSIFSLLLGAICAVLLALKLKTGWLRISALAALVYIAALGYDGRYIFNQWKPNEGRFAQQHFVTLIPELDELPRSRILSDTATSSFIAGHTHHDIVYSIHLKNTLMTHEELAERFCMTQLAIPSEKRDWQGRRHLVHPESSDPSVKEWEKELVTSACERIDASPVTYLKKFGIDYIVWDKRNQPEWNLDRLRVDLKEIDRREGWSIWQPIR
;
A
#
# COMPACT_ATOMS: atom_id res chain seq x y z
N MET A 1 14.20 -11.06 -6.74
CA MET A 1 13.62 -10.01 -5.92
C MET A 1 13.90 -10.17 -4.44
N GLN A 2 14.09 -11.37 -3.93
CA GLN A 2 14.54 -11.63 -2.54
C GLN A 2 16.05 -11.38 -2.31
N GLY A 3 16.77 -10.88 -3.31
CA GLY A 3 18.20 -10.68 -3.21
C GLY A 3 18.67 -9.83 -2.02
N PRO A 4 18.07 -8.63 -1.76
CA PRO A 4 18.43 -7.84 -0.58
C PRO A 4 18.16 -8.59 0.72
N GLN A 5 17.01 -9.23 0.89
CA GLN A 5 16.70 -10.04 2.07
C GLN A 5 17.69 -11.19 2.24
N PHE A 6 18.02 -11.89 1.17
CA PHE A 6 19.01 -12.97 1.21
C PHE A 6 20.39 -12.47 1.64
N VAL A 7 20.84 -11.32 1.10
CA VAL A 7 22.13 -10.70 1.50
C VAL A 7 22.10 -10.31 2.97
N HIS A 8 21.01 -9.73 3.45
CA HIS A 8 20.87 -9.37 4.88
C HIS A 8 20.82 -10.60 5.79
N GLN A 9 20.17 -11.69 5.37
CA GLN A 9 20.16 -12.93 6.14
C GLN A 9 21.53 -13.60 6.27
N LEU A 10 22.45 -13.35 5.33
CA LEU A 10 23.82 -13.83 5.42
C LEU A 10 24.73 -12.93 6.28
N HIS A 11 24.23 -11.78 6.73
CA HIS A 11 25.01 -10.87 7.55
C HIS A 11 25.17 -11.45 8.97
N PRO A 12 26.37 -11.29 9.60
CA PRO A 12 26.64 -11.83 10.95
C PRO A 12 25.65 -11.37 12.05
N GLU A 13 25.08 -10.17 11.91
CA GLU A 13 24.09 -9.62 12.85
C GLU A 13 22.67 -10.12 12.62
N SER A 14 22.43 -10.94 11.60
CA SER A 14 21.11 -11.48 11.33
C SER A 14 20.82 -12.68 12.23
N GLU A 15 19.80 -12.59 13.05
CA GLU A 15 19.30 -13.66 13.92
C GLU A 15 18.02 -14.32 13.38
N GLY A 16 17.66 -14.03 12.12
CA GLY A 16 16.55 -14.69 11.41
C GLY A 16 15.28 -13.84 11.26
N ILE A 17 15.19 -12.68 11.89
CA ILE A 17 14.08 -11.75 11.70
C ILE A 17 14.16 -11.11 10.31
N LEU A 18 13.01 -10.97 9.67
CA LEU A 18 12.90 -10.29 8.38
C LEU A 18 13.32 -8.82 8.52
N VAL A 19 14.29 -8.41 7.71
CA VAL A 19 14.76 -7.02 7.70
C VAL A 19 13.75 -6.14 6.96
N ASN A 20 13.29 -5.07 7.60
CA ASN A 20 12.41 -4.11 6.96
C ASN A 20 13.17 -3.31 5.87
N LEU A 21 12.76 -3.48 4.64
CA LEU A 21 13.31 -2.77 3.49
C LEU A 21 12.55 -1.47 3.18
N ASN A 22 11.34 -1.34 3.72
CA ASN A 22 10.46 -0.20 3.51
C ASN A 22 9.78 0.21 4.83
N SER A 23 9.57 1.50 5.04
CA SER A 23 9.00 2.08 6.27
C SER A 23 7.59 1.63 6.62
N ASP A 24 6.79 1.16 5.64
CA ASP A 24 5.41 0.72 5.88
C ASP A 24 5.28 -0.80 6.00
N GLU A 25 6.39 -1.53 6.00
CA GLU A 25 6.38 -2.99 6.04
C GLU A 25 5.80 -3.50 7.37
N ASP A 26 6.12 -2.83 8.48
CA ASP A 26 5.60 -3.13 9.81
C ASP A 26 4.06 -3.07 9.87
N LEU A 27 3.45 -2.08 9.20
CA LEU A 27 1.99 -1.97 9.12
C LEU A 27 1.38 -3.23 8.50
N TYR A 28 1.90 -3.61 7.33
CA TYR A 28 1.32 -4.71 6.59
C TYR A 28 1.63 -6.06 7.21
N LEU A 29 2.78 -6.21 7.86
CA LEU A 29 3.08 -7.38 8.69
C LEU A 29 2.05 -7.53 9.81
N ALA A 30 1.80 -6.45 10.58
CA ALA A 30 0.83 -6.46 11.67
C ALA A 30 -0.58 -6.82 11.18
N ARG A 31 -1.03 -6.26 10.06
CA ARG A 31 -2.35 -6.54 9.47
C ARG A 31 -2.48 -7.99 8.97
N VAL A 32 -1.43 -8.53 8.38
CA VAL A 32 -1.42 -9.95 7.95
C VAL A 32 -1.36 -10.87 9.15
N GLN A 33 -0.55 -10.55 10.16
CA GLN A 33 -0.48 -11.33 11.40
C GLN A 33 -1.85 -11.39 12.09
N GLU A 34 -2.55 -10.27 12.18
CA GLU A 34 -3.91 -10.20 12.72
C GLU A 34 -4.89 -11.08 11.92
N ALA A 35 -4.82 -11.03 10.60
CA ALA A 35 -5.66 -11.85 9.74
C ALA A 35 -5.35 -13.35 9.86
N LEU A 36 -4.08 -13.73 10.07
CA LEU A 36 -3.64 -15.11 10.32
C LEU A 36 -4.10 -15.60 11.69
N SER A 37 -4.12 -14.73 12.70
CA SER A 37 -4.57 -15.03 14.07
C SER A 37 -6.10 -15.21 14.19
N GLY A 38 -6.83 -15.06 13.09
CA GLY A 38 -8.29 -15.31 13.03
C GLY A 38 -9.18 -14.09 13.15
N ASN A 39 -8.65 -12.90 13.43
CA ASN A 39 -9.40 -11.64 13.49
C ASN A 39 -9.66 -11.05 12.11
N ARG A 40 -10.22 -11.86 11.22
CA ARG A 40 -10.39 -11.52 9.80
C ARG A 40 -11.32 -10.34 9.53
N GLU A 41 -12.25 -10.07 10.44
CA GLU A 41 -13.21 -8.98 10.27
C GLU A 41 -12.61 -7.61 10.59
N GLN A 42 -11.61 -7.56 11.46
CA GLN A 42 -10.96 -6.36 11.96
C GLN A 42 -9.58 -6.09 11.36
N ALA A 43 -9.24 -6.77 10.29
CA ALA A 43 -7.89 -6.78 9.73
C ALA A 43 -7.38 -5.42 9.19
N SER A 44 -8.05 -4.30 9.45
CA SER A 44 -7.46 -3.01 9.09
C SER A 44 -6.45 -2.54 10.14
N GLU A 45 -6.83 -2.45 11.42
CA GLU A 45 -5.94 -2.08 12.55
C GLU A 45 -6.35 -2.79 13.85
N GLY A 46 -6.80 -4.04 13.73
CA GLY A 46 -7.24 -4.89 14.85
C GLY A 46 -6.16 -5.19 15.88
N PHE A 47 -4.89 -5.00 15.49
CA PHE A 47 -3.73 -5.20 16.37
C PHE A 47 -3.67 -4.25 17.59
N VAL A 48 -4.61 -3.34 17.75
CA VAL A 48 -4.79 -2.55 18.99
C VAL A 48 -5.86 -3.12 19.91
N GLY A 49 -6.51 -4.22 19.54
CA GLY A 49 -7.48 -4.93 20.37
C GLY A 49 -8.77 -4.15 20.64
N GLU A 50 -9.21 -3.30 19.75
CA GLU A 50 -10.43 -2.51 19.86
C GLU A 50 -11.40 -2.80 18.72
N ASP A 51 -12.54 -3.39 19.04
CA ASP A 51 -13.54 -3.83 18.06
C ASP A 51 -14.21 -2.68 17.29
N ASN A 52 -14.13 -1.46 17.80
CA ASN A 52 -14.80 -0.28 17.24
C ASN A 52 -13.92 0.59 16.34
N LEU A 53 -12.65 0.25 16.16
CA LEU A 53 -11.77 1.03 15.29
C LEU A 53 -12.07 0.73 13.83
N VAL A 54 -12.32 1.77 13.07
CA VAL A 54 -12.55 1.70 11.62
C VAL A 54 -11.32 2.22 10.91
N GLY A 55 -10.70 1.36 10.09
CA GLY A 55 -9.57 1.76 9.25
C GLY A 55 -10.02 2.49 7.99
N THR A 56 -9.20 3.42 7.52
CA THR A 56 -9.46 4.13 6.25
C THR A 56 -9.04 3.33 5.02
N GLN A 57 -8.32 2.22 5.20
CA GLN A 57 -7.83 1.36 4.12
C GLN A 57 -8.53 0.01 4.17
N SER A 58 -8.87 -0.52 2.99
CA SER A 58 -9.37 -1.89 2.88
C SER A 58 -8.31 -2.92 3.29
N ALA A 59 -8.75 -3.99 3.94
CA ALA A 59 -7.92 -5.13 4.33
C ALA A 59 -8.24 -6.41 3.53
N LEU A 60 -8.78 -6.28 2.32
CA LEU A 60 -9.24 -7.44 1.54
C LEU A 60 -8.09 -8.40 1.21
N ILE A 61 -6.90 -7.91 0.88
CA ILE A 61 -5.73 -8.75 0.57
C ILE A 61 -5.26 -9.49 1.82
N GLU A 62 -5.19 -8.81 2.96
CA GLU A 62 -4.81 -9.41 4.25
C GLU A 62 -5.80 -10.50 4.65
N LYS A 63 -7.10 -10.26 4.49
CA LYS A 63 -8.17 -11.27 4.70
C LYS A 63 -8.01 -12.47 3.77
N MET A 64 -7.64 -12.24 2.51
CA MET A 64 -7.32 -13.32 1.57
C MET A 64 -6.10 -14.12 2.03
N TYR A 65 -5.03 -13.46 2.50
CA TYR A 65 -3.86 -14.15 3.04
C TYR A 65 -4.22 -14.95 4.30
N GLY A 66 -4.94 -14.36 5.25
CA GLY A 66 -5.45 -15.06 6.42
C GLY A 66 -6.29 -16.28 6.06
N SER A 67 -7.13 -16.18 5.02
CA SER A 67 -7.94 -17.30 4.55
C SER A 67 -7.14 -18.39 3.85
N PHE A 68 -6.09 -18.02 3.09
CA PHE A 68 -5.29 -18.93 2.31
C PHE A 68 -4.16 -19.58 3.11
N PHE A 69 -3.51 -18.82 4.01
CA PHE A 69 -2.36 -19.30 4.77
C PHE A 69 -2.67 -19.65 6.24
N GLY A 70 -3.81 -19.21 6.79
CA GLY A 70 -4.13 -19.41 8.21
C GLY A 70 -4.19 -20.88 8.67
N TRP A 71 -4.35 -21.84 7.74
CA TRP A 71 -4.31 -23.27 8.04
C TRP A 71 -2.89 -23.86 7.98
N THR A 72 -1.90 -23.12 7.47
CA THR A 72 -0.53 -23.60 7.28
C THR A 72 0.33 -23.48 8.53
N GLY A 73 -0.08 -22.68 9.51
CA GLY A 73 0.72 -22.32 10.68
C GLY A 73 1.83 -21.29 10.39
N MET A 74 1.88 -20.73 9.17
CA MET A 74 2.84 -19.67 8.81
C MET A 74 2.53 -18.37 9.54
N ASN A 75 3.56 -17.67 9.99
CA ASN A 75 3.45 -16.29 10.47
C ASN A 75 3.50 -15.27 9.31
N ALA A 76 3.24 -13.99 9.61
CA ALA A 76 3.19 -12.94 8.59
C ALA A 76 4.51 -12.77 7.82
N SER A 77 5.66 -12.90 8.48
CA SER A 77 6.97 -12.79 7.84
C SER A 77 7.22 -13.92 6.84
N GLU A 78 6.78 -15.13 7.15
CA GLU A 78 6.88 -16.28 6.25
C GLU A 78 5.96 -16.12 5.03
N VAL A 79 4.71 -15.65 5.25
CA VAL A 79 3.78 -15.31 4.17
C VAL A 79 4.38 -14.24 3.26
N PHE A 80 5.00 -13.20 3.82
CA PHE A 80 5.67 -12.16 3.04
C PHE A 80 6.80 -12.71 2.19
N ARG A 81 7.68 -13.56 2.75
CA ARG A 81 8.77 -14.21 1.99
C ARG A 81 8.24 -14.99 0.79
N VAL A 82 7.17 -15.75 0.99
CA VAL A 82 6.54 -16.52 -0.10
C VAL A 82 5.94 -15.58 -1.15
N MET A 83 5.13 -14.61 -0.73
CA MET A 83 4.40 -13.75 -1.65
C MET A 83 5.30 -12.74 -2.36
N ASP A 84 6.37 -12.28 -1.73
CA ASP A 84 7.43 -11.47 -2.37
C ASP A 84 8.16 -12.22 -3.49
N SER A 85 8.17 -13.55 -3.44
CA SER A 85 8.72 -14.37 -4.53
C SER A 85 7.68 -14.64 -5.61
N VAL A 86 6.46 -14.95 -5.22
CA VAL A 86 5.39 -15.41 -6.13
C VAL A 86 4.79 -14.25 -6.93
N ILE A 87 4.42 -13.14 -6.28
CA ILE A 87 3.72 -12.03 -6.94
C ILE A 87 4.53 -11.42 -8.10
N PRO A 88 5.83 -11.11 -7.96
CA PRO A 88 6.62 -10.57 -9.07
C PRO A 88 6.73 -11.51 -10.27
N VAL A 89 6.81 -12.82 -10.03
CA VAL A 89 6.81 -13.83 -11.11
C VAL A 89 5.48 -13.80 -11.84
N LEU A 90 4.37 -13.76 -11.10
CA LEU A 90 3.02 -13.69 -11.68
C LEU A 90 2.80 -12.36 -12.43
N ILE A 91 3.30 -11.23 -11.93
CA ILE A 91 3.27 -9.94 -12.63
C ILE A 91 4.07 -10.03 -13.94
N PHE A 92 5.29 -10.59 -13.91
CA PHE A 92 6.10 -10.76 -15.11
C PHE A 92 5.39 -11.61 -16.17
N LEU A 93 4.85 -12.76 -15.79
CA LEU A 93 4.11 -13.64 -16.69
C LEU A 93 2.81 -12.97 -17.20
N GLY A 94 2.09 -12.29 -16.31
CA GLY A 94 0.90 -11.54 -16.66
C GLY A 94 1.19 -10.43 -17.67
N LEU A 95 2.25 -9.64 -17.46
CA LEU A 95 2.69 -8.61 -18.40
C LEU A 95 3.09 -9.20 -19.75
N PHE A 96 3.83 -10.32 -19.73
CA PHE A 96 4.19 -11.01 -20.97
C PHE A 96 2.93 -11.43 -21.76
N LEU A 97 1.96 -12.03 -21.10
CA LEU A 97 0.68 -12.41 -21.71
C LEU A 97 -0.12 -11.19 -22.16
N PHE A 98 -0.17 -10.13 -21.37
CA PHE A 98 -0.84 -8.88 -21.69
C PHE A 98 -0.25 -8.23 -22.96
N PHE A 99 1.07 -8.13 -23.05
CA PHE A 99 1.72 -7.57 -24.25
C PHE A 99 1.56 -8.46 -25.48
N GLN A 100 1.51 -9.79 -25.32
CA GLN A 100 1.13 -10.71 -26.40
C GLN A 100 -0.31 -10.44 -26.88
N LEU A 101 -1.22 -10.22 -25.93
CA LEU A 101 -2.61 -9.87 -26.22
C LEU A 101 -2.72 -8.50 -26.89
N CYS A 102 -1.82 -7.57 -26.62
CA CYS A 102 -1.69 -6.30 -27.32
C CYS A 102 -1.20 -6.44 -28.78
N GLY A 103 -0.79 -7.63 -29.22
CA GLY A 103 -0.29 -7.90 -30.58
C GLY A 103 1.20 -7.60 -30.77
N PHE A 104 1.98 -7.49 -29.70
CA PHE A 104 3.42 -7.38 -29.76
C PHE A 104 4.10 -8.74 -29.99
N THR A 105 5.30 -8.75 -30.52
CA THR A 105 6.08 -9.98 -30.73
C THR A 105 6.54 -10.56 -29.37
N ARG A 106 6.91 -11.84 -29.34
CA ARG A 106 7.44 -12.48 -28.11
C ARG A 106 8.63 -11.72 -27.54
N LEU A 107 9.56 -11.26 -28.39
CA LEU A 107 10.73 -10.50 -27.95
C LEU A 107 10.33 -9.13 -27.37
N GLN A 108 9.39 -8.43 -28.02
CA GLN A 108 8.88 -7.15 -27.52
C GLN A 108 8.15 -7.34 -26.18
N SER A 109 7.33 -8.39 -26.06
CA SER A 109 6.62 -8.72 -24.82
C SER A 109 7.60 -9.06 -23.70
N LEU A 110 8.62 -9.86 -23.98
CA LEU A 110 9.70 -10.18 -23.02
C LEU A 110 10.43 -8.92 -22.57
N GLY A 111 10.87 -8.08 -23.53
CA GLY A 111 11.58 -6.83 -23.23
C GLY A 111 10.73 -5.86 -22.41
N GLY A 112 9.43 -5.70 -22.76
CA GLY A 112 8.52 -4.85 -22.01
C GLY A 112 8.29 -5.34 -20.58
N SER A 113 8.09 -6.65 -20.39
CA SER A 113 7.92 -7.25 -19.06
C SER A 113 9.18 -7.16 -18.21
N SER A 114 10.35 -7.41 -18.81
CA SER A 114 11.64 -7.26 -18.13
C SER A 114 11.89 -5.81 -17.72
N LEU A 115 11.61 -4.85 -18.61
CA LEU A 115 11.78 -3.42 -18.32
C LEU A 115 10.88 -2.98 -17.17
N PHE A 116 9.61 -3.43 -17.14
CA PHE A 116 8.69 -3.15 -16.06
C PHE A 116 9.24 -3.66 -14.73
N VAL A 117 9.62 -4.93 -14.68
CA VAL A 117 10.12 -5.56 -13.45
C VAL A 117 11.43 -4.95 -12.98
N LEU A 118 12.32 -4.55 -13.90
CA LEU A 118 13.58 -3.89 -13.55
C LEU A 118 13.37 -2.52 -12.90
N ILE A 119 12.40 -1.75 -13.39
CA ILE A 119 12.06 -0.44 -12.80
C ILE A 119 11.37 -0.62 -11.46
N GLU A 120 10.54 -1.65 -11.36
CA GLU A 120 9.78 -2.00 -10.18
C GLU A 120 10.57 -2.66 -9.05
N LEU A 121 11.85 -2.88 -9.19
CA LEU A 121 12.71 -3.37 -8.10
C LEU A 121 12.65 -2.48 -6.84
N TYR A 122 12.15 -1.26 -6.96
CA TYR A 122 11.90 -0.33 -5.86
C TYR A 122 10.84 -0.82 -4.85
N GLY A 123 9.78 -1.49 -5.31
CA GLY A 123 8.70 -1.99 -4.46
C GLY A 123 8.95 -3.38 -3.86
N LEU A 124 10.19 -3.81 -3.61
CA LEU A 124 10.60 -5.20 -3.36
C LEU A 124 9.99 -5.89 -2.14
N SER A 125 9.52 -5.15 -1.14
CA SER A 125 9.15 -5.73 0.15
C SER A 125 7.66 -5.60 0.51
N ARG A 126 6.80 -5.27 -0.45
CA ARG A 126 5.36 -5.12 -0.21
C ARG A 126 4.53 -6.07 -1.07
N PRO A 127 4.29 -7.32 -0.64
CA PRO A 127 3.43 -8.25 -1.37
C PRO A 127 1.93 -7.91 -1.22
N ILE A 128 1.61 -6.74 -0.72
CA ILE A 128 0.28 -6.19 -0.47
C ILE A 128 0.09 -4.89 -1.26
N ASN A 129 -1.09 -4.32 -1.24
CA ASN A 129 -1.47 -3.06 -1.88
C ASN A 129 -0.97 -2.95 -3.33
N LEU A 130 0.09 -2.21 -3.58
CA LEU A 130 0.56 -1.89 -4.93
C LEU A 130 0.75 -3.11 -5.81
N ARG A 131 1.50 -4.12 -5.36
CA ARG A 131 1.82 -5.28 -6.18
C ARG A 131 0.68 -6.25 -6.32
N ALA A 132 0.05 -6.61 -5.20
CA ALA A 132 -1.08 -7.52 -5.23
C ALA A 132 -2.22 -6.91 -6.05
N SER A 133 -2.57 -5.64 -5.81
CA SER A 133 -3.62 -4.97 -6.56
C SER A 133 -3.30 -4.80 -8.05
N PHE A 134 -2.02 -4.53 -8.39
CA PHE A 134 -1.60 -4.47 -9.78
C PHE A 134 -1.73 -5.83 -10.48
N LEU A 135 -1.39 -6.92 -9.80
CA LEU A 135 -1.61 -8.27 -10.32
C LEU A 135 -3.09 -8.53 -10.61
N PHE A 136 -3.99 -8.19 -9.67
CA PHE A 136 -5.43 -8.31 -9.87
C PHE A 136 -5.91 -7.46 -11.05
N MET A 137 -5.46 -6.20 -11.13
CA MET A 137 -5.76 -5.30 -12.24
C MET A 137 -5.28 -5.88 -13.58
N LEU A 138 -4.06 -6.37 -13.63
CA LEU A 138 -3.47 -6.96 -14.84
C LEU A 138 -4.26 -8.19 -15.30
N LEU A 139 -4.64 -9.06 -14.38
CA LEU A 139 -5.49 -10.23 -14.67
C LEU A 139 -6.86 -9.80 -15.18
N ALA A 140 -7.49 -8.81 -14.57
CA ALA A 140 -8.76 -8.25 -15.05
C ALA A 140 -8.64 -7.72 -16.49
N LEU A 141 -7.61 -6.93 -16.79
CA LEU A 141 -7.34 -6.39 -18.13
C LEU A 141 -7.05 -7.49 -19.15
N ILE A 142 -6.33 -8.55 -18.78
CA ILE A 142 -6.11 -9.73 -19.64
C ILE A 142 -7.43 -10.41 -19.95
N LEU A 143 -8.26 -10.66 -18.94
CA LEU A 143 -9.55 -11.32 -19.13
C LEU A 143 -10.53 -10.46 -19.94
N VAL A 144 -10.55 -9.13 -19.74
CA VAL A 144 -11.29 -8.20 -20.60
C VAL A 144 -10.81 -8.35 -22.05
N GLY A 145 -9.51 -8.24 -22.31
CA GLY A 145 -8.95 -8.38 -23.65
C GLY A 145 -9.24 -9.75 -24.32
N LEU A 146 -9.17 -10.84 -23.56
CA LEU A 146 -9.52 -12.18 -24.03
C LEU A 146 -11.02 -12.33 -24.32
N SER A 147 -11.89 -11.78 -23.44
CA SER A 147 -13.34 -11.78 -23.62
C SER A 147 -13.73 -11.07 -24.91
N LEU A 148 -13.17 -9.89 -25.16
CA LEU A 148 -13.41 -9.10 -26.37
C LEU A 148 -12.91 -9.82 -27.63
N ARG A 149 -11.72 -10.44 -27.56
CA ARG A 149 -11.13 -11.16 -28.71
C ARG A 149 -11.93 -12.41 -29.08
N ARG A 150 -12.42 -13.15 -28.06
CA ARG A 150 -13.18 -14.40 -28.25
C ARG A 150 -14.69 -14.19 -28.32
N LYS A 151 -15.17 -12.97 -28.07
CA LYS A 151 -16.59 -12.63 -27.91
C LYS A 151 -17.30 -13.58 -26.95
N SER A 152 -16.67 -13.88 -25.80
CA SER A 152 -17.12 -14.87 -24.83
C SER A 152 -17.45 -14.25 -23.49
N LEU A 153 -18.70 -14.32 -23.09
CA LEU A 153 -19.16 -13.88 -21.77
C LEU A 153 -18.64 -14.79 -20.66
N MET A 154 -18.39 -16.08 -20.93
CA MET A 154 -17.78 -16.98 -19.94
C MET A 154 -16.41 -16.47 -19.44
N ILE A 155 -15.65 -15.78 -20.30
CA ILE A 155 -14.39 -15.11 -19.92
C ILE A 155 -14.69 -13.72 -19.34
N GLY A 156 -15.76 -13.09 -19.80
CA GLY A 156 -16.19 -11.77 -19.31
C GLY A 156 -16.69 -11.76 -17.87
N ILE A 157 -17.33 -12.84 -17.41
CA ILE A 157 -17.79 -12.96 -16.02
C ILE A 157 -16.64 -12.85 -15.02
N PRO A 158 -15.57 -13.68 -15.07
CA PRO A 158 -14.44 -13.52 -14.15
C PRO A 158 -13.73 -12.16 -14.32
N ALA A 159 -13.71 -11.57 -15.52
CA ALA A 159 -13.19 -10.22 -15.71
C ALA A 159 -14.01 -9.19 -14.91
N GLY A 160 -15.33 -9.25 -14.99
CA GLY A 160 -16.23 -8.39 -14.21
C GLY A 160 -16.09 -8.60 -12.72
N ILE A 161 -15.99 -9.84 -12.25
CA ILE A 161 -15.75 -10.16 -10.83
C ILE A 161 -14.45 -9.51 -10.35
N LEU A 162 -13.34 -9.67 -11.06
CA LEU A 162 -12.06 -9.04 -10.70
C LEU A 162 -12.14 -7.52 -10.72
N MET A 163 -12.83 -6.93 -11.71
CA MET A 163 -13.08 -5.48 -11.77
C MET A 163 -13.82 -4.97 -10.54
N GLY A 164 -14.81 -5.72 -10.06
CA GLY A 164 -15.56 -5.37 -8.84
C GLY A 164 -14.72 -5.53 -7.57
N LEU A 165 -14.02 -6.66 -7.42
CA LEU A 165 -13.15 -6.92 -6.27
C LEU A 165 -12.03 -5.88 -6.14
N LEU A 166 -11.50 -5.35 -7.25
CA LEU A 166 -10.48 -4.30 -7.23
C LEU A 166 -10.91 -3.07 -6.41
N VAL A 167 -12.21 -2.74 -6.38
CA VAL A 167 -12.73 -1.61 -5.58
C VAL A 167 -12.46 -1.81 -4.09
N GLY A 168 -12.57 -3.05 -3.62
CA GLY A 168 -12.24 -3.43 -2.25
C GLY A 168 -10.75 -3.71 -2.02
N VAL A 169 -9.88 -3.62 -3.04
CA VAL A 169 -8.46 -3.91 -2.90
C VAL A 169 -7.64 -2.63 -2.76
N TYR A 170 -7.68 -1.76 -3.76
CA TYR A 170 -6.81 -0.59 -3.75
C TYR A 170 -7.24 0.50 -4.72
N PHE A 171 -7.34 1.73 -4.22
CA PHE A 171 -7.84 2.89 -4.96
C PHE A 171 -7.17 3.08 -6.33
N TRP A 172 -5.85 3.11 -6.39
CA TRP A 172 -5.11 3.42 -7.62
C TRP A 172 -5.29 2.36 -8.71
N SER A 173 -5.48 1.10 -8.34
CA SER A 173 -5.66 0.01 -9.30
C SER A 173 -7.07 -0.05 -9.85
N TRP A 174 -8.11 0.13 -9.00
CA TRP A 174 -9.48 0.07 -9.51
C TRP A 174 -9.83 1.30 -10.34
N THR A 175 -9.41 2.50 -9.96
CA THR A 175 -9.67 3.71 -10.74
C THR A 175 -9.05 3.63 -12.13
N PHE A 176 -7.81 3.13 -12.24
CA PHE A 176 -7.18 2.89 -13.53
C PHE A 176 -7.92 1.86 -14.37
N ALA A 177 -8.27 0.70 -13.78
CA ALA A 177 -8.96 -0.37 -14.50
C ALA A 177 -10.34 0.06 -15.00
N TRP A 178 -11.14 0.73 -14.18
CA TRP A 178 -12.46 1.21 -14.55
C TRP A 178 -12.39 2.34 -15.60
N LEU A 179 -11.42 3.23 -15.49
CA LEU A 179 -11.17 4.25 -16.50
C LEU A 179 -10.80 3.61 -17.84
N ALA A 180 -9.95 2.59 -17.84
CA ALA A 180 -9.61 1.82 -19.04
C ALA A 180 -10.84 1.15 -19.65
N LEU A 181 -11.67 0.52 -18.84
CA LEU A 181 -12.92 -0.10 -19.29
C LEU A 181 -13.87 0.94 -19.89
N GLY A 182 -13.98 2.12 -19.28
CA GLY A 182 -14.78 3.25 -19.79
C GLY A 182 -14.31 3.75 -21.14
N ILE A 183 -13.00 3.93 -21.34
CA ILE A 183 -12.41 4.34 -22.62
C ILE A 183 -12.66 3.26 -23.70
N PHE A 184 -12.52 1.98 -23.35
CA PHE A 184 -12.89 0.88 -24.25
C PHE A 184 -14.36 0.95 -24.64
N PHE A 185 -15.25 1.13 -23.67
CA PHE A 185 -16.67 1.23 -23.93
C PHE A 185 -17.01 2.36 -24.91
N VAL A 186 -16.50 3.57 -24.64
CA VAL A 186 -16.70 4.72 -25.52
C VAL A 186 -16.17 4.43 -26.93
N TRP A 187 -14.98 3.84 -27.06
CA TRP A 187 -14.41 3.48 -28.35
C TRP A 187 -15.31 2.53 -29.11
N GLU A 188 -15.75 1.45 -28.48
CA GLU A 188 -16.60 0.44 -29.13
C GLU A 188 -17.98 1.00 -29.48
N VAL A 189 -18.55 1.88 -28.66
CA VAL A 189 -19.80 2.60 -29.00
C VAL A 189 -19.61 3.47 -30.23
N LEU A 190 -18.52 4.24 -30.32
CA LEU A 190 -18.20 5.07 -31.48
C LEU A 190 -17.99 4.23 -32.78
N GLU A 191 -17.47 3.02 -32.67
CA GLU A 191 -17.36 2.09 -33.80
C GLU A 191 -18.71 1.53 -34.19
N ALA A 192 -19.56 1.17 -33.22
CA ALA A 192 -20.95 0.74 -33.51
C ALA A 192 -21.77 1.81 -34.21
N LEU A 193 -21.67 3.07 -33.80
CA LEU A 193 -22.34 4.21 -34.45
C LEU A 193 -21.88 4.43 -35.90
N LYS A 194 -20.67 3.96 -36.24
CA LYS A 194 -20.16 3.98 -37.64
C LYS A 194 -20.51 2.71 -38.41
N GLY A 195 -21.41 1.88 -37.90
CA GLY A 195 -21.85 0.63 -38.52
C GLY A 195 -20.81 -0.49 -38.54
N LYS A 196 -19.76 -0.40 -37.68
CA LYS A 196 -18.75 -1.45 -37.57
C LYS A 196 -19.15 -2.51 -36.54
N ASP A 197 -18.64 -3.74 -36.71
CA ASP A 197 -18.73 -4.78 -35.71
C ASP A 197 -18.04 -4.30 -34.42
N SER A 198 -18.75 -4.37 -33.30
CA SER A 198 -18.34 -3.76 -32.03
C SER A 198 -18.67 -4.66 -30.84
N ASN A 199 -17.85 -4.54 -29.80
CA ASN A 199 -17.95 -5.32 -28.58
C ASN A 199 -18.60 -4.55 -27.41
N TYR A 200 -19.24 -3.39 -27.63
CA TYR A 200 -19.77 -2.54 -26.56
C TYR A 200 -20.71 -3.29 -25.61
N LYS A 201 -21.51 -4.24 -26.11
CA LYS A 201 -22.41 -5.06 -25.26
C LYS A 201 -21.65 -5.94 -24.28
N PHE A 202 -20.54 -6.55 -24.71
CA PHE A 202 -19.70 -7.36 -23.81
C PHE A 202 -19.04 -6.49 -22.75
N ILE A 203 -18.54 -5.31 -23.12
CA ILE A 203 -17.93 -4.36 -22.17
C ILE A 203 -18.97 -3.89 -21.15
N PHE A 204 -20.17 -3.56 -21.61
CA PHE A 204 -21.28 -3.18 -20.73
C PHE A 204 -21.62 -4.31 -19.73
N GLN A 205 -21.70 -5.56 -20.20
CA GLN A 205 -21.97 -6.71 -19.33
C GLN A 205 -20.86 -6.92 -18.28
N ILE A 206 -19.58 -6.81 -18.69
CA ILE A 206 -18.43 -6.88 -17.77
C ILE A 206 -18.53 -5.77 -16.73
N GLY A 207 -18.82 -4.54 -17.16
CA GLY A 207 -18.99 -3.40 -16.26
C GLY A 207 -20.16 -3.60 -15.28
N LEU A 208 -21.30 -4.11 -15.75
CA LEU A 208 -22.46 -4.37 -14.91
C LEU A 208 -22.15 -5.44 -13.83
N ILE A 209 -21.52 -6.56 -14.22
CA ILE A 209 -21.07 -7.59 -13.27
C ILE A 209 -20.11 -6.97 -12.25
N GLY A 210 -19.14 -6.16 -12.74
CA GLY A 210 -18.20 -5.46 -11.89
C GLY A 210 -18.88 -4.53 -10.88
N LEU A 211 -19.89 -3.77 -11.29
CA LEU A 211 -20.66 -2.89 -10.40
C LEU A 211 -21.43 -3.68 -9.32
N ILE A 212 -22.04 -4.81 -9.69
CA ILE A 212 -22.74 -5.67 -8.73
C ILE A 212 -21.74 -6.19 -7.67
N VAL A 213 -20.58 -6.67 -8.10
CA VAL A 213 -19.55 -7.16 -7.16
C VAL A 213 -18.90 -6.03 -6.36
N ALA A 214 -18.77 -4.83 -6.94
CA ALA A 214 -18.23 -3.65 -6.26
C ALA A 214 -19.20 -3.04 -5.24
N SER A 215 -20.50 -3.32 -5.35
CA SER A 215 -21.53 -2.63 -4.54
C SER A 215 -21.29 -2.67 -3.03
N PRO A 216 -20.92 -3.79 -2.38
CA PRO A 216 -20.63 -3.79 -0.95
C PRO A 216 -19.46 -2.85 -0.60
N PHE A 217 -18.38 -2.88 -1.36
CA PHE A 217 -17.22 -2.02 -1.11
C PHE A 217 -17.52 -0.53 -1.31
N ILE A 218 -18.40 -0.21 -2.27
CA ILE A 218 -18.88 1.17 -2.49
C ILE A 218 -19.75 1.62 -1.30
N LEU A 219 -20.61 0.75 -0.80
CA LEU A 219 -21.43 1.05 0.37
C LEU A 219 -20.57 1.24 1.62
N ASP A 220 -19.56 0.39 1.82
CA ASP A 220 -18.59 0.54 2.92
C ASP A 220 -17.83 1.87 2.82
N LEU A 221 -17.40 2.26 1.62
CA LEU A 221 -16.75 3.55 1.40
C LEU A 221 -17.68 4.73 1.70
N ILE A 222 -18.95 4.66 1.30
CA ILE A 222 -19.93 5.70 1.61
C ILE A 222 -20.17 5.78 3.12
N ALA A 223 -20.31 4.63 3.80
CA ALA A 223 -20.45 4.57 5.25
C ALA A 223 -19.23 5.16 5.97
N LEU A 224 -18.01 4.84 5.48
CA LEU A 224 -16.76 5.42 5.98
C LEU A 224 -16.78 6.96 5.85
N MET A 225 -17.13 7.50 4.68
CA MET A 225 -17.17 8.95 4.45
C MET A 225 -18.25 9.67 5.29
N GLN A 226 -19.29 8.96 5.73
CA GLN A 226 -20.33 9.48 6.60
C GLN A 226 -20.01 9.33 8.09
N HIS A 227 -18.92 8.67 8.43
CA HIS A 227 -18.53 8.44 9.83
C HIS A 227 -18.18 9.78 10.51
N PRO A 228 -18.64 10.04 11.75
CA PRO A 228 -18.39 11.31 12.45
C PRO A 228 -16.91 11.69 12.60
N LEU A 229 -16.01 10.68 12.62
CA LEU A 229 -14.57 10.86 12.75
C LEU A 229 -13.83 10.84 11.40
N TYR A 230 -14.55 10.83 10.26
CA TYR A 230 -13.92 10.73 8.94
C TYR A 230 -12.95 11.89 8.67
N GLU A 231 -13.33 13.11 9.02
CA GLU A 231 -12.51 14.30 8.83
C GLU A 231 -11.13 14.20 9.49
N PHE A 232 -11.08 13.60 10.71
CA PHE A 232 -9.81 13.34 11.39
C PHE A 232 -8.91 12.36 10.62
N GLY A 233 -9.49 11.28 10.09
CA GLY A 233 -8.78 10.30 9.27
C GLY A 233 -8.32 10.87 7.94
N GLU A 234 -9.15 11.66 7.27
CA GLU A 234 -8.83 12.35 6.02
C GLU A 234 -7.63 13.27 6.19
N MET A 235 -7.64 14.13 7.20
CA MET A 235 -6.55 15.04 7.52
C MET A 235 -5.23 14.31 7.76
N ARG A 236 -5.25 13.22 8.55
CA ARG A 236 -4.05 12.41 8.85
C ARG A 236 -3.56 11.60 7.67
N SER A 237 -4.45 11.22 6.76
CA SER A 237 -4.08 10.47 5.55
C SER A 237 -3.45 11.35 4.46
N GLY A 238 -3.29 12.66 4.71
CA GLY A 238 -2.70 13.58 3.75
C GLY A 238 -3.57 13.80 2.51
N ILE A 239 -4.90 13.67 2.62
CA ILE A 239 -5.82 14.01 1.55
C ILE A 239 -5.89 15.54 1.45
N VAL A 240 -5.63 16.06 0.26
CA VAL A 240 -5.66 17.49 -0.03
C VAL A 240 -6.70 17.78 -1.10
N HIS A 241 -7.50 18.82 -0.89
CA HIS A 241 -8.46 19.29 -1.87
C HIS A 241 -7.79 20.26 -2.85
N SER A 242 -7.47 19.78 -4.04
CA SER A 242 -6.85 20.58 -5.11
C SER A 242 -7.21 20.03 -6.49
N ARG A 243 -7.35 20.96 -7.44
CA ARG A 243 -7.51 20.63 -8.88
C ARG A 243 -6.22 20.84 -9.67
N VAL A 244 -5.13 21.18 -9.00
CA VAL A 244 -3.82 21.32 -9.64
C VAL A 244 -3.18 19.94 -9.79
N PRO A 245 -2.61 19.61 -10.96
CA PRO A 245 -1.88 18.35 -11.14
C PRO A 245 -0.73 18.22 -10.12
N GLU A 246 -0.63 17.09 -9.45
CA GLU A 246 0.39 16.85 -8.41
C GLU A 246 1.81 16.92 -8.98
N SER A 247 2.00 16.47 -10.22
CA SER A 247 3.28 16.55 -10.91
C SER A 247 3.11 17.14 -12.31
N VAL A 248 3.42 18.41 -12.45
CA VAL A 248 3.39 19.10 -13.76
C VAL A 248 4.31 18.43 -14.80
N PRO A 249 5.57 18.04 -14.48
CA PRO A 249 6.43 17.36 -15.43
C PRO A 249 5.82 16.05 -15.96
N TYR A 250 5.30 15.19 -15.08
CA TYR A 250 4.68 13.94 -15.50
C TYR A 250 3.38 14.19 -16.27
N SER A 251 2.60 15.19 -15.89
CA SER A 251 1.41 15.61 -16.65
C SER A 251 1.75 15.94 -18.11
N ILE A 252 2.80 16.74 -18.32
CA ILE A 252 3.25 17.09 -19.68
C ILE A 252 3.68 15.84 -20.46
N LEU A 253 4.41 14.92 -19.85
CA LEU A 253 4.84 13.70 -20.52
C LEU A 253 3.65 12.82 -20.94
N PHE A 254 2.67 12.60 -20.07
CA PHE A 254 1.50 11.78 -20.38
C PHE A 254 0.55 12.44 -21.38
N ILE A 255 0.36 13.75 -21.32
CA ILE A 255 -0.37 14.50 -22.35
C ILE A 255 0.34 14.36 -23.71
N THR A 256 1.66 14.49 -23.74
CA THR A 256 2.45 14.32 -24.97
C THR A 256 2.29 12.91 -25.55
N MET A 257 2.31 11.87 -24.72
CA MET A 257 2.05 10.49 -25.15
C MET A 257 0.66 10.33 -25.75
N ALA A 258 -0.37 10.86 -25.10
CA ALA A 258 -1.76 10.78 -25.57
C ALA A 258 -1.95 11.53 -26.89
N VAL A 259 -1.45 12.77 -26.99
CA VAL A 259 -1.54 13.60 -28.21
C VAL A 259 -0.85 12.91 -29.40
N GLY A 260 0.34 12.36 -29.19
CA GLY A 260 1.05 11.61 -30.25
C GLY A 260 0.25 10.42 -30.77
N VAL A 261 -0.40 9.68 -29.88
CA VAL A 261 -1.29 8.55 -30.25
C VAL A 261 -2.54 9.05 -30.97
N LEU A 262 -3.19 10.11 -30.49
CA LEU A 262 -4.40 10.67 -31.15
C LEU A 262 -4.11 11.19 -32.56
N ILE A 263 -2.96 11.86 -32.76
CA ILE A 263 -2.53 12.31 -34.10
C ILE A 263 -2.22 11.10 -34.98
N ALA A 264 -1.57 10.06 -34.47
CA ALA A 264 -1.33 8.84 -35.25
C ALA A 264 -2.64 8.14 -35.64
N LEU A 265 -3.63 8.09 -34.77
CA LEU A 265 -4.97 7.59 -35.05
C LEU A 265 -5.67 8.44 -36.14
N LYS A 266 -5.60 9.77 -36.06
CA LYS A 266 -6.19 10.66 -37.06
C LYS A 266 -5.57 10.45 -38.45
N LYS A 267 -4.24 10.24 -38.53
CA LYS A 267 -3.51 10.09 -39.78
C LYS A 267 -3.63 8.71 -40.41
N ASP A 268 -3.63 7.64 -39.64
CA ASP A 268 -3.67 6.25 -40.14
C ASP A 268 -4.52 5.36 -39.22
N TYR A 269 -5.82 5.67 -39.19
CA TYR A 269 -6.78 4.97 -38.33
C TYR A 269 -6.79 3.45 -38.58
N ARG A 270 -6.76 3.00 -39.84
CA ARG A 270 -6.87 1.57 -40.20
C ARG A 270 -5.70 0.76 -39.64
N LYS A 271 -4.49 1.34 -39.60
CA LYS A 271 -3.28 0.69 -39.10
C LYS A 271 -3.20 0.74 -37.58
N VAL A 272 -3.47 1.91 -37.01
CA VAL A 272 -3.28 2.18 -35.58
C VAL A 272 -4.40 1.56 -34.74
N SER A 273 -5.65 1.61 -35.22
CA SER A 273 -6.82 1.07 -34.49
C SER A 273 -6.78 -0.45 -34.25
N LYS A 274 -5.90 -1.20 -34.93
CA LYS A 274 -5.66 -2.62 -34.66
C LYS A 274 -5.04 -2.85 -33.27
N TYR A 275 -4.45 -1.83 -32.70
CA TYR A 275 -3.77 -1.86 -31.39
C TYR A 275 -4.60 -1.15 -30.31
N LYS A 276 -5.93 -1.44 -30.23
CA LYS A 276 -6.84 -0.79 -29.27
C LYS A 276 -6.33 -0.88 -27.84
N LEU A 277 -5.96 -2.08 -27.40
CA LEU A 277 -5.58 -2.33 -26.00
C LEU A 277 -4.42 -1.47 -25.52
N PRO A 278 -3.23 -1.44 -26.17
CA PRO A 278 -2.15 -0.55 -25.75
C PRO A 278 -2.49 0.94 -25.89
N ILE A 279 -3.30 1.33 -26.88
CA ILE A 279 -3.76 2.70 -27.03
C ILE A 279 -4.63 3.12 -25.85
N VAL A 280 -5.57 2.27 -25.46
CA VAL A 280 -6.40 2.53 -24.28
C VAL A 280 -5.53 2.68 -23.04
N MET A 281 -4.50 1.84 -22.82
CA MET A 281 -3.59 1.99 -21.68
C MET A 281 -2.89 3.36 -21.68
N ILE A 282 -2.41 3.83 -22.83
CA ILE A 282 -1.75 5.15 -22.95
C ILE A 282 -2.72 6.28 -22.62
N LEU A 283 -3.93 6.24 -23.19
CA LEU A 283 -4.97 7.26 -22.95
C LEU A 283 -5.45 7.21 -21.50
N THR A 284 -5.60 6.01 -20.94
CA THR A 284 -5.95 5.82 -19.53
C THR A 284 -4.89 6.45 -18.62
N SER A 285 -3.61 6.20 -18.87
CA SER A 285 -2.53 6.79 -18.07
C SER A 285 -2.56 8.32 -18.09
N ALA A 286 -2.81 8.91 -19.27
CA ALA A 286 -2.91 10.36 -19.40
C ALA A 286 -4.11 10.95 -18.66
N LEU A 287 -5.27 10.29 -18.66
CA LEU A 287 -6.43 10.74 -17.89
C LEU A 287 -6.28 10.46 -16.41
N PHE A 288 -5.69 9.33 -16.07
CA PHE A 288 -5.51 8.87 -14.71
C PHE A 288 -4.62 9.80 -13.87
N ILE A 289 -3.50 10.29 -14.43
CA ILE A 289 -2.63 11.25 -13.73
C ILE A 289 -3.31 12.62 -13.52
N HIS A 290 -4.42 12.88 -14.22
CA HIS A 290 -5.19 14.11 -14.11
C HIS A 290 -6.55 13.94 -13.43
N GLN A 291 -6.80 12.77 -12.79
CA GLN A 291 -8.10 12.49 -12.19
C GLN A 291 -8.51 13.54 -11.13
N GLN A 292 -7.56 14.06 -10.36
CA GLN A 292 -7.80 15.11 -9.36
C GLN A 292 -8.34 16.42 -9.96
N VAL A 293 -8.02 16.73 -11.22
CA VAL A 293 -8.60 17.90 -11.91
C VAL A 293 -10.13 17.76 -12.00
N VAL A 294 -10.64 16.53 -12.11
CA VAL A 294 -12.07 16.24 -12.22
C VAL A 294 -12.74 16.25 -10.84
N HIS A 295 -12.26 15.43 -9.91
CA HIS A 295 -12.92 15.26 -8.60
C HIS A 295 -12.43 16.20 -7.51
N GLY A 296 -11.30 16.89 -7.69
CA GLY A 296 -10.80 17.88 -6.74
C GLY A 296 -10.08 17.31 -5.51
N ILE A 297 -9.80 16.01 -5.47
CA ILE A 297 -9.16 15.33 -4.35
C ILE A 297 -7.79 14.83 -4.81
N VAL A 298 -6.75 15.24 -4.10
CA VAL A 298 -5.39 14.74 -4.27
C VAL A 298 -5.10 13.77 -3.13
N LEU A 299 -4.84 12.52 -3.50
CA LEU A 299 -4.22 11.58 -2.60
C LEU A 299 -2.72 11.75 -2.74
N VAL A 300 -2.05 12.21 -1.69
CA VAL A 300 -0.64 12.68 -1.69
C VAL A 300 0.39 11.66 -2.21
N PHE A 301 -0.03 10.46 -2.54
CA PHE A 301 0.88 9.39 -2.93
C PHE A 301 0.81 9.06 -4.43
N VAL A 302 1.20 10.01 -5.32
CA VAL A 302 1.38 9.72 -6.77
C VAL A 302 2.33 8.54 -7.00
N SER A 303 3.29 8.33 -6.12
CA SER A 303 4.14 7.14 -6.14
C SER A 303 3.35 5.82 -6.22
N HIS A 304 2.12 5.81 -5.73
CA HIS A 304 1.23 4.64 -5.78
C HIS A 304 0.60 4.40 -7.16
N SER A 305 0.63 5.38 -8.06
CA SER A 305 0.16 5.25 -9.44
C SER A 305 1.21 4.68 -10.40
N ILE A 306 2.45 4.52 -9.93
CA ILE A 306 3.63 4.22 -10.74
C ILE A 306 3.46 2.97 -11.62
N PHE A 307 2.89 1.89 -11.08
CA PHE A 307 2.67 0.63 -11.81
C PHE A 307 1.74 0.82 -13.01
N SER A 308 0.64 1.50 -12.80
CA SER A 308 -0.37 1.77 -13.84
C SER A 308 0.17 2.71 -14.90
N LEU A 309 0.89 3.77 -14.49
CA LEU A 309 1.50 4.73 -15.40
C LEU A 309 2.64 4.10 -16.21
N LEU A 310 3.46 3.27 -15.58
CA LEU A 310 4.55 2.55 -16.24
C LEU A 310 4.02 1.57 -17.30
N LEU A 311 2.90 0.90 -17.04
CA LEU A 311 2.23 0.05 -18.02
C LEU A 311 1.88 0.84 -19.30
N GLY A 312 1.29 2.03 -19.15
CA GLY A 312 0.97 2.90 -20.28
C GLY A 312 2.21 3.42 -21.01
N ALA A 313 3.26 3.79 -20.28
CA ALA A 313 4.52 4.25 -20.86
C ALA A 313 5.19 3.14 -21.69
N ILE A 314 5.28 1.92 -21.16
CA ILE A 314 5.83 0.78 -21.90
C ILE A 314 4.98 0.47 -23.15
N CYS A 315 3.65 0.53 -23.04
CA CYS A 315 2.75 0.41 -24.21
C CYS A 315 3.08 1.45 -25.29
N ALA A 316 3.39 2.70 -24.92
CA ALA A 316 3.76 3.74 -25.89
C ALA A 316 5.08 3.42 -26.61
N VAL A 317 6.10 2.97 -25.88
CA VAL A 317 7.39 2.54 -26.47
C VAL A 317 7.18 1.36 -27.44
N LEU A 318 6.50 0.31 -26.97
CA LEU A 318 6.28 -0.90 -27.78
C LEU A 318 5.43 -0.61 -29.04
N LEU A 319 4.42 0.26 -28.94
CA LEU A 319 3.58 0.66 -30.05
C LEU A 319 4.39 1.45 -31.09
N ALA A 320 5.26 2.35 -30.67
CA ALA A 320 6.15 3.11 -31.55
C ALA A 320 7.15 2.20 -32.29
N LEU A 321 7.74 1.23 -31.61
CA LEU A 321 8.64 0.23 -32.20
C LEU A 321 7.90 -0.62 -33.26
N LYS A 322 6.62 -0.92 -33.02
CA LYS A 322 5.79 -1.75 -33.90
C LYS A 322 5.35 -1.00 -35.17
N LEU A 323 4.91 0.25 -35.03
CA LEU A 323 4.28 0.99 -36.13
C LEU A 323 5.20 1.97 -36.85
N LYS A 324 6.29 2.38 -36.23
CA LYS A 324 7.36 3.25 -36.79
C LYS A 324 6.84 4.59 -37.35
N THR A 325 5.72 5.11 -36.85
CA THR A 325 5.21 6.42 -37.27
C THR A 325 5.87 7.55 -36.51
N GLY A 326 6.07 8.73 -37.16
CA GLY A 326 6.77 9.87 -36.54
C GLY A 326 6.12 10.34 -35.22
N TRP A 327 4.79 10.39 -35.16
CA TRP A 327 4.05 10.84 -34.00
C TRP A 327 4.13 9.87 -32.81
N LEU A 328 4.18 8.56 -33.08
CA LEU A 328 4.37 7.55 -32.03
C LEU A 328 5.82 7.57 -31.49
N ARG A 329 6.80 8.04 -32.29
CA ARG A 329 8.16 8.26 -31.77
C ARG A 329 8.20 9.37 -30.72
N ILE A 330 7.38 10.43 -30.88
CA ILE A 330 7.24 11.48 -29.86
C ILE A 330 6.61 10.90 -28.58
N SER A 331 5.55 10.10 -28.71
CA SER A 331 4.96 9.39 -27.57
C SER A 331 6.00 8.48 -26.86
N ALA A 332 6.80 7.75 -27.65
CA ALA A 332 7.84 6.88 -27.08
C ALA A 332 8.95 7.67 -26.42
N LEU A 333 9.35 8.80 -26.96
CA LEU A 333 10.37 9.67 -26.34
C LEU A 333 9.88 10.19 -24.99
N ALA A 334 8.65 10.68 -24.91
CA ALA A 334 8.06 11.12 -23.64
C ALA A 334 7.99 9.96 -22.62
N ALA A 335 7.60 8.76 -23.08
CA ALA A 335 7.59 7.55 -22.25
C ALA A 335 9.00 7.18 -21.74
N LEU A 336 10.00 7.24 -22.61
CA LEU A 336 11.39 6.93 -22.24
C LEU A 336 11.95 7.94 -21.22
N VAL A 337 11.60 9.23 -21.35
CA VAL A 337 11.94 10.25 -20.35
C VAL A 337 11.32 9.93 -19.00
N TYR A 338 10.04 9.55 -18.96
CA TYR A 338 9.36 9.12 -17.73
C TYR A 338 10.01 7.89 -17.12
N ILE A 339 10.29 6.86 -17.93
CA ILE A 339 10.96 5.62 -17.50
C ILE A 339 12.34 5.91 -16.96
N ALA A 340 13.10 6.81 -17.61
CA ALA A 340 14.44 7.20 -17.16
C ALA A 340 14.38 7.99 -15.84
N ALA A 341 13.38 8.84 -15.65
CA ALA A 341 13.19 9.56 -14.39
C ALA A 341 12.90 8.58 -13.24
N LEU A 342 12.03 7.58 -13.44
CA LEU A 342 11.80 6.52 -12.46
C LEU A 342 13.07 5.71 -12.17
N GLY A 343 13.84 5.36 -13.19
CA GLY A 343 15.11 4.63 -13.03
C GLY A 343 16.18 5.44 -12.29
N TYR A 344 16.13 6.79 -12.36
CA TYR A 344 17.05 7.65 -11.61
C TYR A 344 16.77 7.61 -10.10
N ASP A 345 15.50 7.54 -9.70
CA ASP A 345 15.11 7.31 -8.30
C ASP A 345 15.55 5.93 -7.79
N GLY A 346 15.90 5.04 -8.70
CA GLY A 346 16.42 3.70 -8.41
C GLY A 346 17.75 3.65 -7.63
N ARG A 347 18.40 4.79 -7.31
CA ARG A 347 19.49 4.83 -6.31
C ARG A 347 19.05 4.26 -4.96
N TYR A 348 17.79 4.37 -4.62
CA TYR A 348 17.20 3.78 -3.43
C TYR A 348 17.31 2.25 -3.44
N ILE A 349 17.20 1.62 -4.60
CA ILE A 349 17.32 0.16 -4.77
C ILE A 349 18.70 -0.33 -4.30
N PHE A 350 19.78 0.35 -4.74
CA PHE A 350 21.13 -0.03 -4.33
C PHE A 350 21.36 0.15 -2.82
N ASN A 351 20.68 1.11 -2.20
CA ASN A 351 20.75 1.30 -0.76
C ASN A 351 20.08 0.15 0.01
N GLN A 352 19.09 -0.52 -0.58
CA GLN A 352 18.46 -1.68 0.06
C GLN A 352 19.39 -2.90 0.16
N TRP A 353 20.41 -3.00 -0.71
CA TRP A 353 21.41 -4.06 -0.66
C TRP A 353 22.50 -3.83 0.40
N LYS A 354 22.61 -2.60 0.90
CA LYS A 354 23.63 -2.27 1.89
C LYS A 354 23.13 -2.58 3.29
N PRO A 355 23.86 -3.41 4.06
CA PRO A 355 23.59 -3.55 5.48
C PRO A 355 23.82 -2.20 6.18
N ASN A 356 22.99 -1.86 7.13
CA ASN A 356 23.20 -0.77 8.06
C ASN A 356 22.67 -1.17 9.44
N GLU A 357 23.23 -0.60 10.50
CA GLU A 357 22.88 -0.93 11.88
C GLU A 357 21.37 -0.81 12.17
N GLY A 358 20.71 0.21 11.62
CA GLY A 358 19.27 0.42 11.81
C GLY A 358 18.40 -0.74 11.29
N ARG A 359 18.88 -1.49 10.28
CA ARG A 359 18.16 -2.64 9.74
C ARG A 359 18.23 -3.86 10.64
N PHE A 360 19.27 -3.95 11.47
CA PHE A 360 19.47 -5.06 12.40
C PHE A 360 19.05 -4.73 13.83
N ALA A 361 18.54 -3.52 14.05
CA ALA A 361 18.16 -3.04 15.38
C ALA A 361 17.13 -3.93 16.11
N GLN A 362 16.34 -4.68 15.36
CA GLN A 362 15.30 -5.56 15.89
C GLN A 362 15.71 -7.03 16.00
N GLN A 363 16.91 -7.42 15.53
CA GLN A 363 17.31 -8.83 15.50
C GLN A 363 17.36 -9.48 16.90
N HIS A 364 17.71 -8.72 17.94
CA HIS A 364 17.72 -9.21 19.32
C HIS A 364 16.35 -9.63 19.85
N PHE A 365 15.25 -9.30 19.15
CA PHE A 365 13.90 -9.73 19.51
C PHE A 365 13.59 -11.18 19.09
N VAL A 366 14.50 -11.85 18.39
CA VAL A 366 14.31 -13.28 18.04
C VAL A 366 13.99 -14.11 19.28
N THR A 367 14.60 -13.78 20.44
CA THR A 367 14.36 -14.46 21.72
C THR A 367 13.12 -13.93 22.47
N LEU A 368 12.56 -12.78 22.08
CA LEU A 368 11.35 -12.21 22.67
C LEU A 368 10.08 -12.88 22.13
N ILE A 369 10.07 -13.24 20.85
CA ILE A 369 8.88 -13.81 20.19
C ILE A 369 8.37 -15.07 20.90
N PRO A 370 9.20 -16.10 21.17
CA PRO A 370 8.72 -17.30 21.85
C PRO A 370 8.13 -17.03 23.24
N GLU A 371 8.76 -16.13 24.01
CA GLU A 371 8.30 -15.78 25.36
C GLU A 371 6.94 -15.06 25.32
N LEU A 372 6.72 -14.21 24.32
CA LEU A 372 5.42 -13.56 24.13
C LEU A 372 4.37 -14.57 23.63
N ASP A 373 4.74 -15.51 22.76
CA ASP A 373 3.79 -16.50 22.23
C ASP A 373 3.28 -17.47 23.31
N GLU A 374 4.02 -17.66 24.40
CA GLU A 374 3.58 -18.44 25.57
C GLU A 374 2.54 -17.68 26.44
N LEU A 375 2.45 -16.36 26.33
CA LEU A 375 1.49 -15.55 27.07
C LEU A 375 0.10 -15.57 26.36
N PRO A 376 -1.00 -15.48 27.10
CA PRO A 376 -2.31 -15.29 26.49
C PRO A 376 -2.37 -13.97 25.71
N ARG A 377 -3.19 -13.90 24.65
CA ARG A 377 -3.39 -12.65 23.93
C ARG A 377 -3.68 -11.51 24.90
N SER A 378 -2.91 -10.46 24.83
CA SER A 378 -2.87 -9.40 25.82
C SER A 378 -2.47 -8.09 25.18
N ARG A 379 -2.78 -6.97 25.83
CA ARG A 379 -2.36 -5.66 25.35
C ARG A 379 -1.03 -5.26 25.97
N ILE A 380 -0.05 -4.99 25.10
CA ILE A 380 1.33 -4.70 25.49
C ILE A 380 1.63 -3.20 25.31
N LEU A 381 2.24 -2.61 26.34
CA LEU A 381 2.85 -1.28 26.28
C LEU A 381 4.33 -1.43 25.98
N SER A 382 4.81 -0.74 24.96
CA SER A 382 6.23 -0.62 24.64
C SER A 382 6.51 0.73 23.96
N ASP A 383 7.74 1.00 23.57
CA ASP A 383 8.04 2.11 22.66
C ASP A 383 7.46 1.86 21.26
N THR A 384 7.43 2.89 20.44
CA THR A 384 6.76 2.84 19.13
C THR A 384 7.34 1.78 18.20
N ALA A 385 8.67 1.62 18.16
CA ALA A 385 9.33 0.67 17.26
C ALA A 385 9.12 -0.77 17.72
N THR A 386 9.28 -1.03 19.02
CA THR A 386 9.04 -2.34 19.64
C THR A 386 7.56 -2.72 19.54
N SER A 387 6.63 -1.77 19.71
CA SER A 387 5.20 -2.00 19.54
C SER A 387 4.88 -2.47 18.11
N SER A 388 5.42 -1.79 17.08
CA SER A 388 5.22 -2.20 15.68
C SER A 388 5.78 -3.60 15.41
N PHE A 389 6.93 -3.93 16.00
CA PHE A 389 7.52 -5.26 15.92
C PHE A 389 6.62 -6.34 16.55
N ILE A 390 6.14 -6.10 17.78
CA ILE A 390 5.24 -7.03 18.50
C ILE A 390 3.98 -7.30 17.66
N ALA A 391 3.34 -6.26 17.15
CA ALA A 391 2.14 -6.40 16.32
C ALA A 391 2.38 -7.19 15.02
N GLY A 392 3.58 -7.08 14.43
CA GLY A 392 3.93 -7.78 13.18
C GLY A 392 4.35 -9.23 13.35
N HIS A 393 4.78 -9.64 14.55
CA HIS A 393 5.42 -10.93 14.77
C HIS A 393 4.73 -11.81 15.82
N THR A 394 3.78 -11.27 16.58
CA THR A 394 3.06 -12.00 17.63
C THR A 394 1.54 -11.82 17.48
N HIS A 395 0.78 -12.49 18.34
CA HIS A 395 -0.68 -12.38 18.40
C HIS A 395 -1.19 -11.31 19.40
N HIS A 396 -0.29 -10.50 19.96
CA HIS A 396 -0.62 -9.50 20.97
C HIS A 396 -1.09 -8.18 20.40
N ASP A 397 -1.94 -7.52 21.16
CA ASP A 397 -2.39 -6.16 20.88
C ASP A 397 -1.40 -5.13 21.42
N ILE A 398 -1.31 -3.98 20.78
CA ILE A 398 -0.43 -2.87 21.18
C ILE A 398 -1.22 -1.60 21.46
N VAL A 399 -0.61 -0.67 22.16
CA VAL A 399 -1.26 0.62 22.47
C VAL A 399 -1.19 1.58 21.29
N TYR A 400 -0.03 1.67 20.65
CA TYR A 400 0.24 2.64 19.61
C TYR A 400 1.20 2.11 18.55
N SER A 401 0.89 2.48 17.32
CA SER A 401 1.78 2.42 16.16
C SER A 401 1.61 3.71 15.35
N ILE A 402 2.65 4.15 14.64
CA ILE A 402 2.58 5.30 13.74
C ILE A 402 1.50 5.15 12.65
N HIS A 403 1.08 3.93 12.39
CA HIS A 403 0.09 3.58 11.39
C HIS A 403 -1.35 3.76 11.86
N LEU A 404 -1.59 3.97 13.17
CA LEU A 404 -2.90 4.34 13.70
C LEU A 404 -3.44 5.66 13.15
N LYS A 405 -2.59 6.47 12.52
CA LYS A 405 -3.04 7.63 11.73
C LYS A 405 -4.10 7.29 10.68
N ASN A 406 -4.12 6.04 10.19
CA ASN A 406 -5.07 5.54 9.20
C ASN A 406 -6.37 4.98 9.82
N THR A 407 -6.61 5.18 11.12
CA THR A 407 -7.84 4.79 11.80
C THR A 407 -8.73 5.99 12.08
N LEU A 408 -10.03 5.76 12.21
CA LEU A 408 -10.97 6.79 12.61
C LEU A 408 -11.00 6.92 14.13
N MET A 409 -10.17 7.81 14.66
CA MET A 409 -10.14 8.21 16.07
C MET A 409 -9.89 9.72 16.19
N THR A 410 -10.15 10.29 17.36
CA THR A 410 -9.87 11.72 17.58
C THR A 410 -8.36 11.98 17.63
N HIS A 411 -7.95 13.22 17.41
CA HIS A 411 -6.54 13.61 17.55
C HIS A 411 -6.04 13.47 18.98
N GLU A 412 -6.93 13.78 19.96
CA GLU A 412 -6.64 13.64 21.39
C GLU A 412 -6.35 12.19 21.77
N GLU A 413 -7.17 11.25 21.31
CA GLU A 413 -6.97 9.83 21.58
C GLU A 413 -5.67 9.33 20.96
N LEU A 414 -5.38 9.72 19.72
CA LEU A 414 -4.13 9.34 19.06
C LEU A 414 -2.91 9.91 19.78
N ALA A 415 -2.99 11.17 20.25
CA ALA A 415 -1.93 11.79 21.05
C ALA A 415 -1.74 11.10 22.39
N GLU A 416 -2.82 10.71 23.08
CA GLU A 416 -2.74 9.93 24.33
C GLU A 416 -2.08 8.57 24.10
N ARG A 417 -2.44 7.83 23.06
CA ARG A 417 -1.81 6.55 22.72
C ARG A 417 -0.33 6.70 22.43
N PHE A 418 0.06 7.74 21.68
CA PHE A 418 1.46 8.07 21.46
C PHE A 418 2.18 8.38 22.79
N CYS A 419 1.59 9.22 23.64
CA CYS A 419 2.20 9.58 24.93
C CYS A 419 2.35 8.40 25.87
N MET A 420 1.51 7.36 25.77
CA MET A 420 1.71 6.12 26.50
C MET A 420 3.05 5.47 26.16
N THR A 421 3.47 5.45 24.90
CA THR A 421 4.78 4.89 24.51
C THR A 421 5.97 5.72 25.02
N GLN A 422 5.72 6.98 25.41
CA GLN A 422 6.73 7.90 25.95
C GLN A 422 6.72 7.99 27.47
N LEU A 423 5.79 7.29 28.14
CA LEU A 423 5.56 7.45 29.59
C LEU A 423 6.78 7.09 30.44
N ALA A 424 7.49 6.02 30.08
CA ALA A 424 8.71 5.61 30.78
C ALA A 424 9.95 6.46 30.44
N ILE A 425 9.87 7.34 29.44
CA ILE A 425 10.97 8.24 29.05
C ILE A 425 10.91 9.52 29.90
N PRO A 426 12.01 9.96 30.52
CA PRO A 426 12.07 11.26 31.19
C PRO A 426 11.64 12.39 30.27
N SER A 427 10.86 13.35 30.78
CA SER A 427 10.22 14.41 29.96
C SER A 427 11.22 15.23 29.14
N GLU A 428 12.41 15.47 29.70
CA GLU A 428 13.51 16.18 29.05
C GLU A 428 14.20 15.41 27.93
N LYS A 429 14.01 14.08 27.88
CA LYS A 429 14.60 13.18 26.87
C LYS A 429 13.62 12.73 25.80
N ARG A 430 12.35 13.11 25.91
CA ARG A 430 11.34 12.72 24.93
C ARG A 430 11.64 13.29 23.57
N ASP A 431 11.76 12.42 22.58
CA ASP A 431 11.90 12.86 21.18
C ASP A 431 10.57 13.33 20.63
N TRP A 432 10.43 14.61 20.57
CA TRP A 432 9.28 15.24 19.99
C TRP A 432 9.34 15.35 18.46
N GLN A 433 10.42 15.03 17.80
CA GLN A 433 10.55 15.10 16.35
C GLN A 433 9.92 13.88 15.63
N GLY A 434 9.81 12.73 16.29
CA GLY A 434 9.13 11.53 15.75
C GLY A 434 7.62 11.66 15.54
N ARG A 435 7.03 12.84 15.84
CA ARG A 435 5.58 13.15 15.84
C ARG A 435 5.00 13.56 14.51
N ARG A 436 5.79 13.69 13.47
CA ARG A 436 5.39 14.28 12.18
C ARG A 436 4.13 13.70 11.53
N HIS A 437 3.48 12.71 12.16
CA HIS A 437 2.39 11.95 11.55
C HIS A 437 1.12 11.86 12.39
N LEU A 438 1.05 12.59 13.52
CA LEU A 438 -0.11 12.46 14.41
C LEU A 438 -1.36 13.20 13.90
N VAL A 439 -1.18 14.37 13.27
CA VAL A 439 -2.30 15.20 12.83
C VAL A 439 -2.27 15.43 11.32
N HIS A 440 -1.20 16.00 10.79
CA HIS A 440 -1.09 16.29 9.35
C HIS A 440 0.35 16.05 8.86
N PRO A 441 0.65 14.86 8.34
CA PRO A 441 2.02 14.44 8.04
C PRO A 441 2.72 15.32 7.00
N GLU A 442 1.97 15.87 6.03
CA GLU A 442 2.50 16.63 4.90
C GLU A 442 2.37 18.16 5.07
N SER A 443 1.82 18.62 6.20
CA SER A 443 1.68 20.07 6.42
C SER A 443 3.03 20.74 6.58
N SER A 444 3.28 21.75 5.75
CA SER A 444 4.39 22.69 5.91
C SER A 444 3.98 23.94 6.73
N ASP A 445 2.71 24.05 7.11
CA ASP A 445 2.17 25.20 7.85
C ASP A 445 2.70 25.18 9.30
N PRO A 446 3.42 26.23 9.74
CA PRO A 446 3.94 26.31 11.09
C PRO A 446 2.85 26.28 12.17
N SER A 447 1.66 26.82 11.90
CA SER A 447 0.54 26.84 12.86
C SER A 447 0.01 25.44 13.14
N VAL A 448 -0.08 24.59 12.12
CA VAL A 448 -0.48 23.18 12.28
C VAL A 448 0.55 22.41 13.11
N LYS A 449 1.84 22.66 12.89
CA LYS A 449 2.92 22.01 13.65
C LYS A 449 2.94 22.46 15.13
N GLU A 450 2.69 23.73 15.39
CA GLU A 450 2.63 24.22 16.78
C GLU A 450 1.40 23.67 17.50
N TRP A 451 0.25 23.66 16.85
CA TRP A 451 -0.95 23.04 17.39
C TRP A 451 -0.76 21.54 17.69
N GLU A 452 -0.13 20.78 16.77
CA GLU A 452 0.19 19.37 17.00
C GLU A 452 1.09 19.18 18.21
N LYS A 453 2.09 20.04 18.37
CA LYS A 453 2.99 20.03 19.53
C LYS A 453 2.25 20.33 20.84
N GLU A 454 1.38 21.34 20.86
CA GLU A 454 0.56 21.66 22.03
C GLU A 454 -0.37 20.51 22.42
N LEU A 455 -1.05 19.88 21.42
CA LEU A 455 -1.93 18.75 21.61
C LEU A 455 -1.18 17.58 22.29
N VAL A 456 -0.04 17.21 21.73
CA VAL A 456 0.78 16.10 22.27
C VAL A 456 1.35 16.44 23.64
N THR A 457 1.86 17.66 23.85
CA THR A 457 2.38 18.09 25.15
C THR A 457 1.33 17.99 26.23
N SER A 458 0.13 18.54 25.97
CA SER A 458 -1.00 18.46 26.89
C SER A 458 -1.45 17.02 27.19
N ALA A 459 -1.48 16.16 26.18
CA ALA A 459 -1.80 14.74 26.38
C ALA A 459 -0.76 14.04 27.26
N CYS A 460 0.53 14.26 27.01
CA CYS A 460 1.60 13.65 27.82
C CYS A 460 1.60 14.18 29.26
N GLU A 461 1.34 15.47 29.49
CA GLU A 461 1.22 16.04 30.83
C GLU A 461 0.06 15.40 31.63
N ARG A 462 -1.10 15.21 31.01
CA ARG A 462 -2.23 14.51 31.65
C ARG A 462 -1.88 13.07 32.03
N ILE A 463 -1.17 12.37 31.16
CA ILE A 463 -0.74 10.98 31.41
C ILE A 463 0.31 10.93 32.51
N ASP A 464 1.31 11.81 32.50
CA ASP A 464 2.33 11.91 33.56
C ASP A 464 1.72 12.22 34.93
N ALA A 465 0.64 13.02 34.96
CA ALA A 465 -0.08 13.32 36.20
C ALA A 465 -0.81 12.08 36.78
N SER A 466 -1.31 11.18 35.94
CA SER A 466 -2.13 10.05 36.36
C SER A 466 -1.83 8.75 35.57
N PRO A 467 -0.59 8.23 35.60
CA PRO A 467 -0.18 7.09 34.78
C PRO A 467 -1.05 5.85 34.98
N VAL A 468 -1.37 5.52 36.23
CA VAL A 468 -2.19 4.36 36.60
C VAL A 468 -3.59 4.41 35.97
N THR A 469 -4.19 5.60 35.88
CA THR A 469 -5.49 5.80 35.22
C THR A 469 -5.44 5.44 33.75
N TYR A 470 -4.38 5.84 33.06
CA TYR A 470 -4.21 5.57 31.63
C TYR A 470 -3.77 4.13 31.35
N LEU A 471 -2.95 3.51 32.21
CA LEU A 471 -2.68 2.07 32.12
C LEU A 471 -3.97 1.24 32.21
N LYS A 472 -4.90 1.65 33.10
CA LYS A 472 -6.23 1.02 33.21
C LYS A 472 -7.12 1.36 32.03
N LYS A 473 -7.16 2.64 31.58
CA LYS A 473 -7.94 3.10 30.41
C LYS A 473 -7.61 2.27 29.18
N PHE A 474 -6.33 2.06 28.91
CA PHE A 474 -5.87 1.30 27.75
C PHE A 474 -5.74 -0.21 28.03
N GLY A 475 -6.11 -0.70 29.22
CA GLY A 475 -6.15 -2.12 29.53
C GLY A 475 -4.79 -2.82 29.41
N ILE A 476 -3.70 -2.17 29.84
CA ILE A 476 -2.35 -2.72 29.71
C ILE A 476 -2.17 -3.94 30.60
N ASP A 477 -1.82 -5.08 29.99
CA ASP A 477 -1.57 -6.34 30.69
C ASP A 477 -0.07 -6.58 30.91
N TYR A 478 0.75 -6.21 29.92
CA TYR A 478 2.20 -6.35 30.00
C TYR A 478 2.91 -5.10 29.48
N ILE A 479 4.15 -4.94 29.90
CA ILE A 479 5.07 -3.89 29.46
C ILE A 479 6.33 -4.59 28.97
N VAL A 480 6.72 -4.29 27.74
CA VAL A 480 7.98 -4.77 27.14
C VAL A 480 8.95 -3.60 27.04
N TRP A 481 10.08 -3.73 27.69
CA TRP A 481 11.15 -2.75 27.65
C TRP A 481 12.30 -3.24 26.79
N ASP A 482 12.53 -2.57 25.68
CA ASP A 482 13.72 -2.72 24.84
C ASP A 482 14.90 -1.95 25.48
N LYS A 483 15.77 -2.67 26.16
CA LYS A 483 16.91 -2.07 26.87
C LYS A 483 18.02 -1.59 25.93
N ARG A 484 18.10 -2.13 24.71
CA ARG A 484 19.12 -1.74 23.73
C ARG A 484 18.80 -0.40 23.10
N ASN A 485 17.56 -0.26 22.62
CA ASN A 485 17.15 0.94 21.89
C ASN A 485 16.55 2.03 22.82
N GLN A 486 16.12 1.66 24.04
CA GLN A 486 15.50 2.56 25.03
C GLN A 486 16.20 2.46 26.39
N PRO A 487 17.51 2.66 26.49
CA PRO A 487 18.25 2.51 27.75
C PRO A 487 17.81 3.54 28.82
N GLU A 488 17.24 4.67 28.43
CA GLU A 488 16.74 5.72 29.32
C GLU A 488 15.36 5.46 29.93
N TRP A 489 14.68 4.38 29.57
CA TRP A 489 13.40 4.04 30.19
C TRP A 489 13.55 3.89 31.71
N ASN A 490 12.62 4.51 32.44
CA ASN A 490 12.50 4.40 33.87
C ASN A 490 11.08 3.93 34.24
N LEU A 491 10.94 2.66 34.57
CA LEU A 491 9.66 2.04 34.89
C LEU A 491 9.01 2.59 36.18
N ASP A 492 9.77 3.20 37.08
CA ASP A 492 9.20 3.83 38.30
C ASP A 492 8.26 4.99 37.96
N ARG A 493 8.41 5.57 36.79
CA ARG A 493 7.51 6.62 36.30
C ARG A 493 6.06 6.15 36.04
N LEU A 494 5.88 4.85 35.89
CA LEU A 494 4.55 4.25 35.72
C LEU A 494 3.72 4.30 36.99
N ARG A 495 4.37 4.50 38.16
CA ARG A 495 3.72 4.64 39.47
C ARG A 495 2.77 3.47 39.80
N VAL A 496 3.14 2.27 39.42
CA VAL A 496 2.42 1.02 39.64
C VAL A 496 3.43 -0.04 40.04
N ASP A 497 3.02 -0.94 40.94
CA ASP A 497 3.84 -2.10 41.30
C ASP A 497 3.96 -3.01 40.08
N LEU A 498 5.18 -3.44 39.79
CA LEU A 498 5.50 -4.25 38.60
C LEU A 498 6.08 -5.59 39.07
N LYS A 499 5.56 -6.66 38.50
CA LYS A 499 6.13 -8.00 38.61
C LYS A 499 6.92 -8.29 37.34
N GLU A 500 8.21 -8.58 37.49
CA GLU A 500 9.04 -9.06 36.40
C GLU A 500 8.60 -10.48 36.01
N ILE A 501 8.29 -10.68 34.72
CA ILE A 501 7.89 -11.99 34.18
C ILE A 501 9.08 -12.68 33.57
N ASP A 502 9.86 -11.96 32.73
CA ASP A 502 11.10 -12.46 32.15
C ASP A 502 12.09 -11.32 31.88
N ARG A 503 13.39 -11.69 31.82
CA ARG A 503 14.47 -10.75 31.55
C ARG A 503 15.58 -11.41 30.75
N ARG A 504 15.93 -10.74 29.65
CA ARG A 504 17.12 -11.07 28.84
C ARG A 504 18.05 -9.85 28.76
N GLU A 505 19.20 -10.03 28.16
CA GLU A 505 20.19 -8.94 28.02
C GLU A 505 19.63 -7.73 27.26
N GLY A 506 18.86 -7.97 26.16
CA GLY A 506 18.33 -6.92 25.29
C GLY A 506 16.94 -6.40 25.67
N TRP A 507 16.14 -7.13 26.46
CA TRP A 507 14.75 -6.78 26.77
C TRP A 507 14.29 -7.34 28.12
N SER A 508 13.12 -6.87 28.60
CA SER A 508 12.41 -7.46 29.75
C SER A 508 10.91 -7.29 29.63
N ILE A 509 10.17 -8.25 30.22
CA ILE A 509 8.71 -8.27 30.29
C ILE A 509 8.26 -8.04 31.73
N TRP A 510 7.32 -7.13 31.91
CA TRP A 510 6.78 -6.74 33.21
C TRP A 510 5.25 -6.80 33.20
N GLN A 511 4.65 -7.17 34.29
CA GLN A 511 3.20 -7.19 34.51
C GLN A 511 2.83 -6.17 35.58
N PRO A 512 1.93 -5.20 35.29
CA PRO A 512 1.36 -4.33 36.32
C PRO A 512 0.54 -5.13 37.32
N ILE A 513 0.82 -4.95 38.62
CA ILE A 513 0.02 -5.54 39.68
C ILE A 513 -1.19 -4.64 39.89
N ARG A 514 -2.39 -5.16 39.60
CA ARG A 514 -3.66 -4.42 39.67
C ARG A 514 -4.28 -4.48 41.06
#